data_5510f6ce9960678054ca184b70672deb
#
_entry.id   5510f6ce9960678054ca184b70672deb
#
_cell.length_a   1.000
_cell.length_b   1.000
_cell.length_c   1.000
_cell.angle_alpha   90.00
_cell.angle_beta   90.00
_cell.angle_gamma   90.00
#
_symmetry.space_group_name_H-M   'P 1'
#
loop_
_entity.id
_entity.type
_entity.pdbx_description
1 polymer ?
#
loop_
_entity_poly.entity_id
_entity_poly.type
_entity_poly.pdbx_seq_one_letter_code
_entity_poly.pdbx_strand_id
1 'polypeptide(L)'
;MHARREVPAVFGPALAGLEEQEHAPSSANVFHRCFGCGVDHPAGLQVRCFRTPEGVLSPIVVPATYEGPPGAVHGGIVAAYLDEVLGGAVVRATGRPAVTGELTVRYVRPVPSATPLLGRGRLVADHGRYVDVEGSLEQLDGGRVVATARGRFFPVPGAIG
;
A
#
# COMPACT_ATOMS: atom_id res chain seq x y z
N MET A 1 -9.35 -19.03 8.93
CA MET A 1 -8.01 -18.44 8.79
C MET A 1 -7.62 -18.54 7.31
N HIS A 2 -7.54 -17.43 6.61
CA HIS A 2 -7.15 -17.42 5.19
C HIS A 2 -5.63 -17.36 5.09
N ALA A 3 -5.05 -18.09 4.15
CA ALA A 3 -3.63 -18.00 3.90
C ALA A 3 -3.31 -16.64 3.25
N ARG A 4 -2.21 -16.02 3.68
CA ARG A 4 -1.71 -14.81 3.04
C ARG A 4 -1.35 -15.11 1.58
N ARG A 5 -1.77 -14.25 0.66
CA ARG A 5 -1.42 -14.39 -0.75
C ARG A 5 0.10 -14.36 -0.92
N GLU A 6 0.62 -15.26 -1.73
CA GLU A 6 2.04 -15.26 -2.06
C GLU A 6 2.37 -14.06 -2.96
N VAL A 7 3.59 -13.56 -2.81
CA VAL A 7 4.13 -12.56 -3.74
C VAL A 7 4.51 -13.28 -5.04
N PRO A 8 3.94 -12.88 -6.19
CA PRO A 8 4.32 -13.49 -7.45
C PRO A 8 5.82 -13.39 -7.73
N ALA A 9 6.40 -14.46 -8.28
CA ALA A 9 7.85 -14.57 -8.52
C ALA A 9 8.41 -13.45 -9.40
N VAL A 10 7.58 -12.84 -10.26
CA VAL A 10 7.98 -11.73 -11.14
C VAL A 10 8.51 -10.52 -10.35
N PHE A 11 8.11 -10.36 -9.08
CA PHE A 11 8.60 -9.29 -8.22
C PHE A 11 9.95 -9.60 -7.54
N GLY A 12 10.46 -10.82 -7.66
CA GLY A 12 11.70 -11.23 -7.00
C GLY A 12 12.86 -10.26 -7.19
N PRO A 13 13.21 -9.85 -8.42
CA PRO A 13 14.29 -8.89 -8.63
C PRO A 13 14.08 -7.54 -7.96
N ALA A 14 12.85 -7.00 -7.98
CA ALA A 14 12.52 -5.72 -7.37
C ALA A 14 12.57 -5.75 -5.84
N LEU A 15 12.30 -6.89 -5.22
CA LEU A 15 12.25 -7.08 -3.78
C LEU A 15 13.53 -7.70 -3.19
N ALA A 16 14.52 -8.02 -4.03
CA ALA A 16 15.73 -8.68 -3.58
C ALA A 16 16.46 -7.86 -2.50
N GLY A 17 16.75 -8.50 -1.38
CA GLY A 17 17.43 -7.89 -0.23
C GLY A 17 16.56 -6.97 0.62
N LEU A 18 15.28 -6.80 0.30
CA LEU A 18 14.36 -6.01 1.11
C LEU A 18 13.68 -6.86 2.17
N GLU A 19 13.52 -6.27 3.35
CA GLU A 19 12.81 -6.87 4.47
C GLU A 19 11.33 -6.48 4.42
N GLU A 20 10.44 -7.47 4.59
CA GLU A 20 9.02 -7.19 4.70
C GLU A 20 8.71 -6.50 6.02
N GLN A 21 7.93 -5.42 5.95
CA GLN A 21 7.46 -4.69 7.11
C GLN A 21 6.19 -5.34 7.68
N GLU A 22 6.19 -5.64 8.97
CA GLU A 22 4.96 -6.02 9.66
C GLU A 22 4.06 -4.80 9.87
N HIS A 23 2.76 -4.97 9.70
CA HIS A 23 1.79 -3.86 9.73
C HIS A 23 1.54 -3.24 11.10
N ALA A 24 1.87 -3.86 12.15
CA ALA A 24 2.02 -3.30 13.49
C ALA A 24 2.73 -4.32 14.35
N PRO A 25 3.71 -3.93 15.13
CA PRO A 25 4.29 -4.80 16.14
C PRO A 25 3.28 -4.96 17.27
N SER A 26 2.30 -5.82 17.12
CA SER A 26 1.46 -6.23 18.21
C SER A 26 1.25 -7.72 18.18
N SER A 27 1.44 -8.35 19.32
CA SER A 27 1.14 -9.75 19.56
C SER A 27 -0.36 -10.09 19.40
N ALA A 28 -1.21 -9.08 19.34
CA ALA A 28 -2.61 -9.20 18.95
C ALA A 28 -2.72 -8.73 17.49
N ASN A 29 -3.01 -9.63 16.58
CA ASN A 29 -3.21 -9.33 15.16
C ASN A 29 -4.54 -8.60 14.96
N VAL A 30 -4.63 -7.36 15.49
CA VAL A 30 -5.86 -6.55 15.45
C VAL A 30 -6.24 -6.11 14.04
N PHE A 31 -5.31 -6.17 13.09
CA PHE A 31 -5.52 -5.77 11.69
C PHE A 31 -5.86 -6.94 10.75
N HIS A 32 -6.07 -8.16 11.27
CA HIS A 32 -6.36 -9.32 10.42
C HIS A 32 -7.60 -9.16 9.54
N ARG A 33 -8.54 -8.29 9.92
CA ARG A 33 -9.76 -7.96 9.16
C ARG A 33 -9.69 -6.62 8.42
N CYS A 34 -8.53 -5.96 8.41
CA CYS A 34 -8.36 -4.72 7.66
C CYS A 34 -8.57 -4.97 6.16
N PHE A 35 -9.36 -4.12 5.52
CA PHE A 35 -9.60 -4.23 4.07
C PHE A 35 -8.29 -4.10 3.26
N GLY A 36 -7.38 -3.21 3.67
CA GLY A 36 -6.14 -2.95 2.95
C GLY A 36 -5.09 -4.05 3.14
N CYS A 37 -4.83 -4.48 4.37
CA CYS A 37 -3.70 -5.36 4.69
C CYS A 37 -4.08 -6.68 5.39
N GLY A 38 -5.33 -6.84 5.82
CA GLY A 38 -5.76 -7.98 6.61
C GLY A 38 -5.84 -9.28 5.82
N VAL A 39 -5.30 -10.34 6.39
CA VAL A 39 -5.27 -11.68 5.76
C VAL A 39 -6.62 -12.40 5.81
N ASP A 40 -7.46 -12.04 6.78
CA ASP A 40 -8.77 -12.68 6.98
C ASP A 40 -9.94 -11.89 6.39
N HIS A 41 -9.66 -10.78 5.69
CA HIS A 41 -10.71 -10.05 5.00
C HIS A 41 -11.11 -10.77 3.70
N PRO A 42 -12.40 -11.15 3.51
CA PRO A 42 -12.81 -12.01 2.39
C PRO A 42 -12.59 -11.39 1.00
N ALA A 43 -12.60 -10.06 0.90
CA ALA A 43 -12.40 -9.31 -0.34
C ALA A 43 -11.28 -8.25 -0.21
N GLY A 44 -10.41 -8.41 0.79
CA GLY A 44 -9.34 -7.45 1.08
C GLY A 44 -8.23 -7.44 0.06
N LEU A 45 -7.48 -6.36 0.05
CA LEU A 45 -6.40 -6.13 -0.90
C LEU A 45 -5.13 -6.91 -0.54
N GLN A 46 -4.91 -7.18 0.75
CA GLN A 46 -3.72 -7.85 1.28
C GLN A 46 -2.40 -7.19 0.82
N VAL A 47 -2.36 -5.86 0.85
CA VAL A 47 -1.17 -5.10 0.49
C VAL A 47 -0.02 -5.46 1.44
N ARG A 48 1.14 -5.68 0.86
CA ARG A 48 2.38 -5.98 1.58
C ARG A 48 3.38 -4.88 1.31
N CYS A 49 4.08 -4.44 2.33
CA CYS A 49 5.10 -3.39 2.23
C CYS A 49 6.48 -3.96 2.58
N PHE A 50 7.46 -3.62 1.75
CA PHE A 50 8.86 -3.96 1.95
C PHE A 50 9.65 -2.68 2.21
N ARG A 51 10.57 -2.73 3.18
CA ARG A 51 11.35 -1.57 3.58
C ARG A 51 12.40 -1.21 2.54
N THR A 52 12.43 0.06 2.16
CA THR A 52 13.50 0.64 1.35
C THR A 52 14.22 1.72 2.16
N PRO A 53 15.41 2.21 1.72
CA PRO A 53 16.07 3.32 2.39
C PRO A 53 15.21 4.56 2.54
N GLU A 54 14.35 4.87 1.53
CA GLU A 54 13.53 6.07 1.51
C GLU A 54 12.10 5.87 2.02
N GLY A 55 11.62 4.63 2.13
CA GLY A 55 10.24 4.37 2.50
C GLY A 55 9.85 2.91 2.34
N VAL A 56 8.83 2.65 1.52
CA VAL A 56 8.32 1.30 1.25
C VAL A 56 8.12 1.03 -0.24
N LEU A 57 8.18 -0.24 -0.58
CA LEU A 57 7.87 -0.80 -1.90
C LEU A 57 6.82 -1.90 -1.72
N SER A 58 5.77 -1.88 -2.54
CA SER A 58 4.67 -2.84 -2.46
C SER A 58 4.46 -3.55 -3.79
N PRO A 59 4.58 -4.89 -3.84
CA PRO A 59 4.20 -5.66 -5.02
C PRO A 59 2.68 -5.76 -5.11
N ILE A 60 2.10 -5.36 -6.23
CA ILE A 60 0.65 -5.27 -6.41
C ILE A 60 0.25 -5.86 -7.75
N VAL A 61 -0.74 -6.76 -7.71
CA VAL A 61 -1.49 -7.21 -8.88
C VAL A 61 -2.97 -7.08 -8.53
N VAL A 62 -3.66 -6.18 -9.19
CA VAL A 62 -5.09 -5.96 -8.91
C VAL A 62 -5.90 -6.95 -9.72
N PRO A 63 -6.71 -7.81 -9.06
CA PRO A 63 -7.53 -8.77 -9.79
C PRO A 63 -8.59 -8.08 -10.66
N ALA A 64 -8.94 -8.71 -11.78
CA ALA A 64 -9.95 -8.20 -12.71
C ALA A 64 -11.34 -7.99 -12.07
N THR A 65 -11.63 -8.65 -10.94
CA THR A 65 -12.86 -8.44 -10.17
C THR A 65 -13.02 -7.02 -9.64
N TYR A 66 -11.95 -6.24 -9.61
CA TYR A 66 -11.95 -4.82 -9.19
C TYR A 66 -11.87 -3.84 -10.36
N GLU A 67 -12.23 -4.28 -11.56
CA GLU A 67 -12.30 -3.39 -12.71
C GLU A 67 -13.41 -2.34 -12.58
N GLY A 68 -13.14 -1.17 -13.16
CA GLY A 68 -14.12 -0.20 -13.59
C GLY A 68 -14.38 -0.42 -15.08
N PRO A 69 -13.87 0.44 -16.00
CA PRO A 69 -13.87 0.13 -17.43
C PRO A 69 -13.07 -1.16 -17.70
N PRO A 70 -13.46 -1.96 -18.72
CA PRO A 70 -12.76 -3.21 -19.03
C PRO A 70 -11.25 -3.04 -19.16
N GLY A 71 -10.49 -3.88 -18.44
CA GLY A 71 -9.02 -3.86 -18.43
C GLY A 71 -8.39 -2.80 -17.52
N ALA A 72 -9.18 -1.90 -16.94
CA ALA A 72 -8.71 -0.87 -16.02
C ALA A 72 -9.28 -1.05 -14.61
N VAL A 73 -8.45 -0.87 -13.61
CA VAL A 73 -8.85 -0.90 -12.20
C VAL A 73 -9.81 0.25 -11.90
N HIS A 74 -10.86 -0.01 -11.13
CA HIS A 74 -11.78 1.03 -10.65
C HIS A 74 -11.02 2.10 -9.85
N GLY A 75 -11.31 3.37 -10.11
CA GLY A 75 -10.58 4.50 -9.50
C GLY A 75 -10.58 4.49 -7.97
N GLY A 76 -11.68 4.10 -7.34
CA GLY A 76 -11.75 3.95 -5.88
C GLY A 76 -10.84 2.82 -5.36
N ILE A 77 -10.66 1.75 -6.12
CA ILE A 77 -9.74 0.66 -5.77
C ILE A 77 -8.28 1.12 -5.91
N VAL A 78 -7.95 1.87 -6.96
CA VAL A 78 -6.63 2.51 -7.10
C VAL A 78 -6.32 3.37 -5.87
N ALA A 79 -7.28 4.21 -5.45
CA ALA A 79 -7.14 5.03 -4.26
C ALA A 79 -6.93 4.19 -2.99
N ALA A 80 -7.65 3.08 -2.85
CA ALA A 80 -7.49 2.17 -1.70
C ALA A 80 -6.08 1.53 -1.65
N TYR A 81 -5.53 1.10 -2.78
CA TYR A 81 -4.16 0.61 -2.83
C TYR A 81 -3.14 1.69 -2.47
N LEU A 82 -3.31 2.90 -2.99
CA LEU A 82 -2.42 4.02 -2.67
C LEU A 82 -2.53 4.43 -1.20
N ASP A 83 -3.73 4.47 -0.65
CA ASP A 83 -3.95 4.71 0.78
C ASP A 83 -3.14 3.74 1.65
N GLU A 84 -3.17 2.46 1.30
CA GLU A 84 -2.48 1.42 2.05
C GLU A 84 -0.94 1.52 1.90
N VAL A 85 -0.45 1.80 0.69
CA VAL A 85 0.99 2.02 0.45
C VAL A 85 1.50 3.23 1.25
N LEU A 86 0.72 4.32 1.26
CA LEU A 86 1.06 5.51 2.04
C LEU A 86 0.99 5.24 3.55
N GLY A 87 -0.01 4.48 4.00
CA GLY A 87 -0.08 4.02 5.39
C GLY A 87 1.14 3.19 5.79
N GLY A 88 1.62 2.34 4.90
CA GLY A 88 2.88 1.61 5.06
C GLY A 88 4.09 2.52 5.21
N ALA A 89 4.15 3.61 4.45
CA ALA A 89 5.21 4.61 4.58
C ALA A 89 5.14 5.35 5.93
N VAL A 90 3.94 5.59 6.46
CA VAL A 90 3.77 6.16 7.81
C VAL A 90 4.32 5.20 8.87
N VAL A 91 3.96 3.93 8.81
CA VAL A 91 4.50 2.91 9.75
C VAL A 91 6.02 2.82 9.63
N ARG A 92 6.56 2.87 8.41
CA ARG A 92 8.01 2.87 8.17
C ARG A 92 8.72 4.04 8.84
N ALA A 93 8.12 5.22 8.78
CA ALA A 93 8.71 6.45 9.32
C ALA A 93 8.51 6.61 10.83
N THR A 94 7.35 6.20 11.36
CA THR A 94 6.94 6.49 12.75
C THR A 94 6.91 5.28 13.67
N GLY A 95 6.91 4.07 13.12
CA GLY A 95 6.68 2.82 13.87
C GLY A 95 5.25 2.65 14.38
N ARG A 96 4.31 3.50 13.97
CA ARG A 96 2.93 3.51 14.45
C ARG A 96 1.93 3.40 13.30
N PRO A 97 0.82 2.68 13.48
CA PRO A 97 -0.30 2.75 12.55
C PRO A 97 -0.91 4.16 12.57
N ALA A 98 -1.65 4.49 11.53
CA ALA A 98 -2.27 5.80 11.39
C ALA A 98 -3.65 5.70 10.77
N VAL A 99 -4.46 6.74 10.97
CA VAL A 99 -5.70 6.93 10.24
C VAL A 99 -5.51 7.98 9.15
N THR A 100 -6.12 7.75 8.01
CA THR A 100 -6.08 8.68 6.89
C THR A 100 -6.93 9.91 7.19
N GLY A 101 -6.33 11.07 7.16
CA GLY A 101 -7.04 12.34 7.29
C GLY A 101 -7.40 12.95 5.94
N GLU A 102 -6.50 12.86 4.98
CA GLU A 102 -6.68 13.39 3.63
C GLU A 102 -5.89 12.54 2.64
N LEU A 103 -6.48 12.27 1.48
CA LEU A 103 -5.85 11.56 0.38
C LEU A 103 -6.18 12.26 -0.93
N THR A 104 -5.16 12.64 -1.68
CA THR A 104 -5.29 13.20 -3.02
C THR A 104 -4.64 12.24 -4.01
N VAL A 105 -5.41 11.75 -4.98
CA VAL A 105 -4.95 10.83 -6.01
C VAL A 105 -4.98 11.50 -7.37
N ARG A 106 -3.91 11.38 -8.11
CA ARG A 106 -3.84 11.77 -9.52
C ARG A 106 -3.75 10.51 -10.37
N TYR A 107 -4.70 10.34 -11.27
CA TYR A 107 -4.72 9.26 -12.24
C TYR A 107 -4.02 9.72 -13.52
N VAL A 108 -2.75 9.31 -13.68
CA VAL A 108 -1.92 9.76 -14.81
C VAL A 108 -2.37 9.05 -16.10
N ARG A 109 -2.75 7.78 -15.96
CA ARG A 109 -3.29 6.94 -17.04
C ARG A 109 -4.13 5.81 -16.45
N PRO A 110 -4.94 5.09 -17.26
CA PRO A 110 -5.66 3.93 -16.76
C PRO A 110 -4.72 2.94 -16.08
N VAL A 111 -5.08 2.47 -14.90
CA VAL A 111 -4.29 1.48 -14.16
C VAL A 111 -4.68 0.08 -14.65
N PRO A 112 -3.77 -0.69 -15.26
CA PRO A 112 -4.12 -1.99 -15.83
C PRO A 112 -4.44 -3.00 -14.74
N SER A 113 -5.55 -3.75 -14.88
CA SER A 113 -5.85 -4.90 -14.03
C SER A 113 -4.99 -6.10 -14.41
N ALA A 114 -4.88 -7.08 -13.50
CA ALA A 114 -4.13 -8.33 -13.69
C ALA A 114 -2.68 -8.14 -14.20
N THR A 115 -2.08 -6.99 -13.91
CA THR A 115 -0.76 -6.61 -14.39
C THR A 115 0.13 -6.29 -13.20
N PRO A 116 1.39 -6.75 -13.15
CA PRO A 116 2.30 -6.43 -12.05
C PRO A 116 2.59 -4.93 -11.94
N LEU A 117 2.34 -4.39 -10.76
CA LEU A 117 2.56 -2.99 -10.41
C LEU A 117 3.46 -2.92 -9.17
N LEU A 118 4.20 -1.83 -9.06
CA LEU A 118 4.92 -1.46 -7.84
C LEU A 118 4.28 -0.22 -7.22
N GLY A 119 3.91 -0.33 -5.94
CA GLY A 119 3.56 0.81 -5.10
C GLY A 119 4.82 1.33 -4.41
N ARG A 120 5.02 2.65 -4.44
CA ARG A 120 6.09 3.32 -3.69
C ARG A 120 5.48 4.33 -2.75
N GLY A 121 5.98 4.38 -1.53
CA GLY A 121 5.56 5.38 -0.56
C GLY A 121 6.75 5.90 0.24
N ARG A 122 6.75 7.18 0.55
CA ARG A 122 7.78 7.82 1.37
C ARG A 122 7.24 8.96 2.20
N LEU A 123 7.90 9.25 3.31
CA LEU A 123 7.63 10.42 4.13
C LEU A 123 8.03 11.69 3.37
N VAL A 124 7.16 12.70 3.42
CA VAL A 124 7.46 14.06 2.96
C VAL A 124 7.83 14.93 4.15
N ALA A 125 6.98 14.97 5.18
CA ALA A 125 7.21 15.77 6.39
C ALA A 125 6.52 15.15 7.60
N ASP A 126 7.20 15.19 8.73
CA ASP A 126 6.64 14.82 10.04
C ASP A 126 6.38 16.11 10.84
N HIS A 127 5.10 16.34 11.14
CA HIS A 127 4.64 17.50 11.92
C HIS A 127 4.31 17.13 13.39
N GLY A 128 4.67 15.93 13.81
CA GLY A 128 4.40 15.40 15.14
C GLY A 128 2.98 14.83 15.27
N ARG A 129 1.96 15.68 15.25
CA ARG A 129 0.56 15.26 15.33
C ARG A 129 0.08 14.53 14.09
N TYR A 130 0.58 14.88 12.93
CA TYR A 130 0.28 14.27 11.65
C TYR A 130 1.53 14.20 10.79
N VAL A 131 1.50 13.37 9.78
CA VAL A 131 2.58 13.23 8.81
C VAL A 131 2.03 13.34 7.39
N ASP A 132 2.81 13.97 6.53
CA ASP A 132 2.54 14.03 5.09
C ASP A 132 3.43 13.02 4.38
N VAL A 133 2.81 12.24 3.53
CA VAL A 133 3.45 11.18 2.74
C VAL A 133 3.04 11.29 1.28
N GLU A 134 3.87 10.79 0.40
CA GLU A 134 3.56 10.71 -1.03
C GLU A 134 3.96 9.35 -1.60
N GLY A 135 3.38 9.00 -2.73
CA GLY A 135 3.67 7.75 -3.38
C GLY A 135 3.13 7.66 -4.79
N SER A 136 3.36 6.51 -5.37
CA SER A 136 2.98 6.21 -6.74
C SER A 136 2.63 4.74 -6.94
N LEU A 137 1.88 4.47 -8.00
CA LEU A 137 1.80 3.16 -8.63
C LEU A 137 2.50 3.25 -9.98
N GLU A 138 3.36 2.28 -10.26
CA GLU A 138 4.07 2.17 -11.52
C GLU A 138 3.97 0.74 -12.06
N GLN A 139 3.99 0.58 -13.37
CA GLN A 139 4.09 -0.74 -13.99
C GLN A 139 5.45 -1.35 -13.67
N LEU A 140 5.48 -2.63 -13.27
CA LEU A 140 6.73 -3.33 -13.01
C LEU A 140 7.60 -3.38 -14.28
N ASP A 141 6.97 -3.66 -15.40
CA ASP A 141 7.65 -3.62 -16.71
C ASP A 141 7.72 -2.18 -17.22
N GLY A 142 8.95 -1.70 -17.41
CA GLY A 142 9.22 -0.36 -17.95
C GLY A 142 9.09 0.80 -16.96
N GLY A 143 8.64 0.58 -15.73
CA GLY A 143 8.60 1.60 -14.68
C GLY A 143 7.66 2.79 -14.94
N ARG A 144 6.65 2.63 -15.80
CA ARG A 144 5.73 3.70 -16.17
C ARG A 144 4.78 4.02 -15.01
N VAL A 145 4.80 5.26 -14.53
CA VAL A 145 3.88 5.74 -13.49
C VAL A 145 2.47 5.81 -14.05
N VAL A 146 1.51 5.20 -13.35
CA VAL A 146 0.09 5.17 -13.73
C VAL A 146 -0.78 6.01 -12.79
N ALA A 147 -0.37 6.14 -11.53
CA ALA A 147 -1.05 7.01 -10.57
C ALA A 147 -0.07 7.52 -9.52
N THR A 148 -0.37 8.68 -8.95
CA THR A 148 0.37 9.25 -7.82
C THR A 148 -0.59 9.66 -6.71
N ALA A 149 -0.11 9.75 -5.49
CA ALA A 149 -0.91 10.22 -4.36
C ALA A 149 -0.08 11.03 -3.37
N ARG A 150 -0.78 11.91 -2.67
CA ARG A 150 -0.33 12.56 -1.44
C ARG A 150 -1.37 12.32 -0.36
N GLY A 151 -0.92 12.11 0.87
CA GLY A 151 -1.80 11.87 1.98
C GLY A 151 -1.31 12.53 3.25
N ARG A 152 -2.26 12.92 4.08
CA ARG A 152 -2.05 13.35 5.45
C ARG A 152 -2.62 12.31 6.39
N PHE A 153 -1.78 11.81 7.27
CA PHE A 153 -2.10 10.72 8.18
C PHE A 153 -1.88 11.14 9.62
N PHE A 154 -2.75 10.67 10.49
CA PHE A 154 -2.67 10.91 11.93
C PHE A 154 -2.22 9.62 12.62
N PRO A 155 -0.94 9.51 13.03
CA PRO A 155 -0.48 8.35 13.79
C PRO A 155 -1.29 8.19 15.07
N VAL A 156 -1.71 6.95 15.36
CA VAL A 156 -2.45 6.65 16.58
C VAL A 156 -1.51 6.10 17.64
N PRO A 157 -1.73 6.40 18.94
CA PRO A 157 -0.90 5.87 20.00
C PRO A 157 -1.15 4.38 20.17
N GLY A 158 -0.12 3.56 19.94
CA GLY A 158 -0.16 2.12 20.18
C GLY A 158 -1.17 1.35 19.34
N ALA A 159 -1.28 0.05 19.58
CA ALA A 159 -2.37 -0.73 19.01
C ALA A 159 -3.70 -0.21 19.55
N ILE A 160 -4.59 0.18 18.65
CA ILE A 160 -5.98 0.44 19.02
C ILE A 160 -6.54 -0.89 19.50
N GLY A 161 -6.59 -1.02 20.83
CA GLY A 161 -7.12 -2.21 21.49
C GLY A 161 -8.64 -2.27 21.39
#